data_ae3df14ee16dec386564766e7231e0ec
#
_entry.id   ae3df14ee16dec386564766e7231e0ec
#
_cell.length_a   1.000
_cell.length_b   1.000
_cell.length_c   1.000
_cell.angle_alpha   90.00
_cell.angle_beta   90.00
_cell.angle_gamma   90.00
#
_symmetry.space_group_name_H-M   'P 1'
#
loop_
_entity.id
_entity.type
_entity.pdbx_description
1 polymer ?
#
loop_
_entity_poly.entity_id
_entity_poly.type
_entity_poly.pdbx_seq_one_letter_code
_entity_poly.pdbx_strand_id
1 'polypeptide(L)'
;LKRLLPIALLLAACAPAVRPQPVQVWEGSARVLLTVQQYRLTFTVNPVNYALSGTLANLSSGDRFEATGTLLPGADAAELSVQITPGNVPRLNAGILGFGISGVALKSDAFLSGQVRGELFDGSLRVNGIRYPLTLRRVQ
;
A
#
# COMPACT_ATOMS: atom_id res chain seq x y z
N LEU A 1 -38.92 -39.65 -6.02
CA LEU A 1 -39.04 -38.74 -7.15
C LEU A 1 -38.79 -37.31 -6.78
N LYS A 2 -39.50 -36.85 -5.80
CA LYS A 2 -39.40 -35.43 -5.38
C LYS A 2 -38.18 -35.15 -4.50
N ARG A 3 -37.49 -36.18 -4.10
CA ARG A 3 -36.39 -36.11 -3.14
C ARG A 3 -35.07 -35.71 -3.76
N LEU A 4 -35.03 -35.66 -5.08
CA LEU A 4 -33.80 -35.33 -5.78
C LEU A 4 -33.54 -33.82 -5.86
N LEU A 5 -34.58 -33.02 -5.71
CA LEU A 5 -34.48 -31.56 -5.79
C LEU A 5 -33.62 -30.91 -4.72
N PRO A 6 -33.69 -31.34 -3.44
CA PRO A 6 -32.84 -30.72 -2.42
C PRO A 6 -31.33 -30.92 -2.63
N ILE A 7 -30.97 -32.01 -3.30
CA ILE A 7 -29.56 -32.30 -3.55
C ILE A 7 -28.95 -31.33 -4.53
N ALA A 8 -29.72 -30.96 -5.56
CA ALA A 8 -29.22 -29.99 -6.54
C ALA A 8 -29.01 -28.60 -5.93
N LEU A 9 -29.84 -28.21 -5.00
CA LEU A 9 -29.71 -26.95 -4.31
C LEU A 9 -28.45 -26.89 -3.43
N LEU A 10 -28.11 -28.00 -2.79
CA LEU A 10 -26.90 -28.09 -1.99
C LEU A 10 -25.64 -27.94 -2.82
N LEU A 11 -25.60 -28.49 -4.01
CA LEU A 11 -24.47 -28.35 -4.93
C LEU A 11 -24.28 -26.91 -5.37
N ALA A 12 -25.36 -26.20 -5.62
CA ALA A 12 -25.29 -24.78 -5.98
C ALA A 12 -24.75 -23.93 -4.82
N ALA A 13 -25.10 -24.27 -3.59
CA ALA A 13 -24.64 -23.56 -2.41
C ALA A 13 -23.13 -23.78 -2.11
N CYS A 14 -22.56 -24.84 -2.63
CA CYS A 14 -21.14 -25.15 -2.44
C CYS A 14 -20.22 -24.45 -3.43
N ALA A 15 -20.75 -23.71 -4.41
CA ALA A 15 -19.94 -22.98 -5.35
C ALA A 15 -19.14 -21.88 -4.61
N PRO A 16 -17.82 -21.86 -4.75
CA PRO A 16 -17.03 -20.85 -4.06
C PRO A 16 -17.33 -19.47 -4.61
N ALA A 17 -17.68 -18.54 -3.74
CA ALA A 17 -17.83 -17.16 -4.09
C ALA A 17 -16.46 -16.48 -3.99
N VAL A 18 -15.99 -15.89 -5.08
CA VAL A 18 -14.79 -15.07 -5.07
C VAL A 18 -15.16 -13.74 -4.43
N ARG A 19 -14.58 -13.49 -3.26
CA ARG A 19 -14.77 -12.20 -2.59
C ARG A 19 -13.63 -11.28 -2.95
N PRO A 20 -13.93 -10.08 -3.45
CA PRO A 20 -12.86 -9.10 -3.67
C PRO A 20 -12.24 -8.72 -2.34
N GLN A 21 -10.93 -8.51 -2.36
CA GLN A 21 -10.20 -8.05 -1.18
C GLN A 21 -10.59 -6.60 -0.88
N PRO A 22 -10.82 -6.28 0.40
CA PRO A 22 -11.10 -4.89 0.75
C PRO A 22 -9.90 -4.00 0.47
N VAL A 23 -10.16 -2.87 -0.16
CA VAL A 23 -9.15 -1.86 -0.43
C VAL A 23 -8.98 -0.98 0.81
N GLN A 24 -7.75 -0.80 1.22
CA GLN A 24 -7.41 0.11 2.31
C GLN A 24 -6.74 1.36 1.73
N VAL A 25 -7.11 2.51 2.27
CA VAL A 25 -6.53 3.79 1.89
C VAL A 25 -5.98 4.47 3.14
N TRP A 26 -4.71 4.82 3.08
CA TRP A 26 -4.00 5.47 4.18
C TRP A 26 -3.37 6.75 3.68
N GLU A 27 -3.46 7.82 4.45
CA GLU A 27 -2.93 9.12 4.07
C GLU A 27 -2.10 9.71 5.18
N GLY A 28 -1.09 10.46 4.80
CA GLY A 28 -0.25 11.15 5.74
C GLY A 28 0.82 11.98 5.05
N SER A 29 1.73 12.50 5.84
CA SER A 29 2.77 13.38 5.34
C SER A 29 4.14 13.00 5.88
N ALA A 30 5.15 13.33 5.11
CA ALA A 30 6.54 13.25 5.53
C ALA A 30 7.25 14.54 5.13
N ARG A 31 8.19 14.96 5.96
CA ARG A 31 9.08 16.05 5.59
C ARG A 31 10.25 15.45 4.82
N VAL A 32 10.33 15.82 3.56
CA VAL A 32 11.40 15.38 2.67
C VAL A 32 12.21 16.61 2.29
N LEU A 33 13.46 16.62 2.68
CA LEU A 33 14.31 17.80 2.59
C LEU A 33 13.70 18.97 3.38
N LEU A 34 13.38 20.07 2.73
CA LEU A 34 12.79 21.24 3.37
C LEU A 34 11.27 21.36 3.15
N THR A 35 10.66 20.39 2.49
CA THR A 35 9.24 20.45 2.14
C THR A 35 8.46 19.31 2.74
N VAL A 36 7.19 19.58 3.05
CA VAL A 36 6.26 18.57 3.52
C VAL A 36 5.55 17.98 2.31
N GLN A 37 5.65 16.66 2.15
CA GLN A 37 5.02 15.93 1.06
C GLN A 37 3.84 15.12 1.59
N GLN A 38 2.74 15.13 0.87
CA GLN A 38 1.53 14.38 1.21
C GLN A 38 1.50 13.09 0.42
N TYR A 39 1.19 11.99 1.09
CA TYR A 39 1.17 10.66 0.49
C TYR A 39 -0.16 9.98 0.71
N ARG A 40 -0.54 9.16 -0.25
CA ARG A 40 -1.68 8.25 -0.14
C ARG A 40 -1.22 6.86 -0.54
N LEU A 41 -1.35 5.92 0.38
CA LEU A 41 -1.07 4.50 0.12
C LEU A 41 -2.41 3.76 -0.01
N THR A 42 -2.63 3.15 -1.17
CA THR A 42 -3.84 2.39 -1.46
C THR A 42 -3.43 0.95 -1.75
N PHE A 43 -3.98 -0.01 -1.02
CA PHE A 43 -3.55 -1.39 -1.19
C PHE A 43 -4.61 -2.40 -0.78
N THR A 44 -4.38 -3.64 -1.21
CA THR A 44 -5.09 -4.82 -0.74
C THR A 44 -4.09 -5.80 -0.13
N VAL A 45 -4.57 -6.62 0.80
CA VAL A 45 -3.74 -7.63 1.47
C VAL A 45 -4.36 -9.00 1.25
N ASN A 46 -3.56 -9.95 0.80
CA ASN A 46 -3.99 -11.33 0.67
C ASN A 46 -4.12 -11.95 2.06
N PRO A 47 -5.29 -12.49 2.45
CA PRO A 47 -5.48 -13.02 3.80
C PRO A 47 -4.76 -14.33 4.06
N VAL A 48 -4.25 -14.99 3.05
CA VAL A 48 -3.55 -16.27 3.19
C VAL A 48 -2.07 -16.07 3.47
N ASN A 49 -1.40 -15.24 2.68
CA ASN A 49 0.05 -15.03 2.77
C ASN A 49 0.45 -13.62 3.19
N TYR A 50 -0.54 -12.75 3.45
CA TYR A 50 -0.33 -11.36 3.86
C TYR A 50 0.40 -10.51 2.84
N ALA A 51 0.44 -10.95 1.59
CA ALA A 51 1.04 -10.18 0.51
C ALA A 51 0.21 -8.92 0.25
N LEU A 52 0.92 -7.81 0.17
CA LEU A 52 0.33 -6.49 -0.06
C LEU A 52 0.66 -6.04 -1.46
N SER A 53 -0.34 -5.51 -2.17
CA SER A 53 -0.12 -4.88 -3.46
C SER A 53 -1.01 -3.66 -3.61
N GLY A 54 -0.46 -2.63 -4.22
CA GLY A 54 -1.19 -1.39 -4.40
C GLY A 54 -0.34 -0.30 -5.01
N THR A 55 -0.65 0.94 -4.65
CA THR A 55 0.03 2.12 -5.17
C THR A 55 0.31 3.11 -4.06
N LEU A 56 1.43 3.81 -4.19
CA LEU A 56 1.74 4.98 -3.39
C LEU A 56 1.66 6.21 -4.29
N ALA A 57 0.84 7.16 -3.92
CA ALA A 57 0.74 8.43 -4.62
C ALA A 57 1.36 9.54 -3.78
N ASN A 58 2.18 10.35 -4.40
CA ASN A 58 2.62 11.60 -3.81
C ASN A 58 1.62 12.67 -4.25
N LEU A 59 0.77 13.11 -3.36
CA LEU A 59 -0.29 14.06 -3.68
C LEU A 59 0.26 15.46 -3.94
N SER A 60 1.45 15.75 -3.42
CA SER A 60 2.08 17.05 -3.61
C SER A 60 2.70 17.19 -5.00
N SER A 61 3.27 16.12 -5.53
CA SER A 61 3.90 16.14 -6.86
C SER A 61 3.04 15.54 -7.96
N GLY A 62 2.05 14.73 -7.60
CA GLY A 62 1.24 13.99 -8.57
C GLY A 62 1.86 12.69 -9.03
N ASP A 63 3.01 12.32 -8.55
CA ASP A 63 3.68 11.07 -8.93
C ASP A 63 3.00 9.86 -8.31
N ARG A 64 3.03 8.74 -9.04
CA ARG A 64 2.48 7.47 -8.59
C ARG A 64 3.52 6.37 -8.72
N PHE A 65 3.49 5.46 -7.75
CA PHE A 65 4.45 4.37 -7.66
C PHE A 65 3.71 3.07 -7.35
N GLU A 66 4.30 1.97 -7.74
CA GLU A 66 3.79 0.66 -7.35
C GLU A 66 4.30 0.29 -5.96
N ALA A 67 3.44 -0.31 -5.17
CA ALA A 67 3.73 -0.73 -3.82
C ALA A 67 3.48 -2.22 -3.68
N THR A 68 4.51 -2.96 -3.31
CA THR A 68 4.41 -4.40 -3.08
C THR A 68 5.16 -4.76 -1.80
N GLY A 69 4.63 -5.71 -1.07
CA GLY A 69 5.26 -6.13 0.17
C GLY A 69 4.37 -7.00 1.02
N THR A 70 4.38 -6.77 2.32
CA THR A 70 3.62 -7.55 3.28
C THR A 70 3.07 -6.68 4.39
N LEU A 71 1.92 -7.10 4.92
CA LEU A 71 1.37 -6.59 6.18
C LEU A 71 1.18 -7.77 7.10
N LEU A 72 2.14 -7.99 8.00
CA LEU A 72 2.17 -9.16 8.87
C LEU A 72 1.48 -8.85 10.19
N PRO A 73 0.44 -9.61 10.55
CA PRO A 73 -0.21 -9.40 11.83
C PRO A 73 0.73 -9.77 12.98
N GLY A 74 0.60 -9.04 14.09
CA GLY A 74 1.34 -9.30 15.31
C GLY A 74 0.44 -9.13 16.52
N ALA A 75 0.97 -9.42 17.71
CA ALA A 75 0.18 -9.39 18.94
C ALA A 75 -0.32 -7.98 19.28
N ASP A 76 0.57 -6.99 19.21
CA ASP A 76 0.24 -5.61 19.57
C ASP A 76 0.12 -4.70 18.38
N ALA A 77 0.79 -5.02 17.29
CA ALA A 77 0.83 -4.21 16.08
C ALA A 77 1.09 -5.10 14.88
N ALA A 78 0.63 -4.68 13.72
CA ALA A 78 0.99 -5.31 12.46
C ALA A 78 2.26 -4.65 11.93
N GLU A 79 3.06 -5.42 11.21
CA GLU A 79 4.30 -4.93 10.61
C GLU A 79 4.09 -4.72 9.12
N LEU A 80 4.27 -3.49 8.68
CA LEU A 80 4.18 -3.09 7.28
C LEU A 80 5.58 -3.01 6.69
N SER A 81 5.79 -3.72 5.59
CA SER A 81 7.06 -3.69 4.86
C SER A 81 6.73 -3.66 3.38
N VAL A 82 7.02 -2.55 2.72
CA VAL A 82 6.58 -2.29 1.35
C VAL A 82 7.75 -1.78 0.53
N GLN A 83 7.93 -2.37 -0.64
CA GLN A 83 8.85 -1.89 -1.64
C GLN A 83 8.10 -0.98 -2.61
N ILE A 84 8.65 0.20 -2.85
CA ILE A 84 8.06 1.21 -3.71
C ILE A 84 8.90 1.30 -4.97
N THR A 85 8.27 1.02 -6.11
CA THR A 85 8.94 1.05 -7.42
C THR A 85 8.31 2.09 -8.31
N PRO A 86 9.05 2.60 -9.31
CA PRO A 86 8.54 3.64 -10.19
C PRO A 86 7.30 3.27 -11.00
N GLY A 87 7.02 1.99 -11.18
CA GLY A 87 5.91 1.58 -12.03
C GLY A 87 6.15 1.90 -13.49
N ASN A 88 5.10 1.71 -14.29
CA ASN A 88 5.15 1.93 -15.74
C ASN A 88 4.55 3.27 -16.17
N VAL A 89 4.27 4.15 -15.24
CA VAL A 89 3.65 5.43 -15.55
C VAL A 89 4.73 6.39 -16.04
N PRO A 90 4.58 6.98 -17.24
CA PRO A 90 5.51 7.98 -17.71
C PRO A 90 5.53 9.17 -16.77
N ARG A 91 6.70 9.69 -16.51
CA ARG A 91 6.84 10.84 -15.64
C ARG A 91 6.97 12.09 -16.44
N LEU A 92 6.20 13.06 -16.06
CA LEU A 92 6.26 14.37 -16.68
C LEU A 92 7.49 15.14 -16.22
N ASN A 93 7.95 14.85 -15.01
CA ASN A 93 9.11 15.52 -14.43
C ASN A 93 10.10 14.48 -13.93
N ALA A 94 11.35 14.84 -13.83
CA ALA A 94 12.39 13.98 -13.25
C ALA A 94 12.19 13.71 -11.77
N GLY A 95 11.15 14.25 -11.18
CA GLY A 95 10.87 14.09 -9.75
C GLY A 95 10.22 12.78 -9.42
N ILE A 96 10.64 12.21 -8.31
CA ILE A 96 10.23 10.89 -7.87
C ILE A 96 10.00 10.95 -6.37
N LEU A 97 8.86 10.41 -5.90
CA LEU A 97 8.51 10.39 -4.48
C LEU A 97 8.61 11.77 -3.82
N GLY A 98 8.22 12.80 -4.52
CA GLY A 98 8.28 14.17 -4.00
C GLY A 98 9.62 14.86 -4.21
N PHE A 99 10.56 14.22 -4.86
CA PHE A 99 11.85 14.85 -5.16
C PHE A 99 11.84 15.61 -6.48
N GLY A 100 10.74 15.65 -7.19
CA GLY A 100 10.63 16.36 -8.45
C GLY A 100 11.01 17.83 -8.34
N ILE A 101 10.69 18.41 -7.22
CA ILE A 101 11.00 19.82 -6.96
C ILE A 101 12.51 20.05 -6.88
N SER A 102 13.24 19.08 -6.36
CA SER A 102 14.68 19.18 -6.18
C SER A 102 15.47 18.52 -7.29
N GLY A 103 14.80 17.92 -8.27
CA GLY A 103 15.48 17.23 -9.37
C GLY A 103 16.16 15.92 -8.98
N VAL A 104 15.90 15.41 -7.80
CA VAL A 104 16.51 14.17 -7.36
C VAL A 104 15.75 13.00 -7.93
N ALA A 105 16.42 12.18 -8.72
CA ALA A 105 15.85 10.99 -9.31
C ALA A 105 15.94 9.82 -8.33
N LEU A 106 14.94 8.92 -8.37
CA LEU A 106 14.99 7.67 -7.63
C LEU A 106 16.00 6.74 -8.30
N LYS A 107 17.13 6.51 -7.65
CA LYS A 107 18.20 5.66 -8.20
C LYS A 107 17.99 4.19 -7.90
N SER A 108 17.19 3.89 -6.88
CA SER A 108 16.86 2.54 -6.46
C SER A 108 15.44 2.54 -5.91
N ASP A 109 14.91 1.36 -5.65
CA ASP A 109 13.59 1.25 -5.05
C ASP A 109 13.57 1.92 -3.68
N ALA A 110 12.45 2.54 -3.35
CA ALA A 110 12.22 3.05 -2.01
C ALA A 110 11.55 1.98 -1.15
N PHE A 111 11.68 2.12 0.16
CA PHE A 111 11.09 1.17 1.10
C PHE A 111 10.31 1.91 2.17
N LEU A 112 9.10 1.44 2.41
CA LEU A 112 8.24 1.92 3.47
C LEU A 112 8.15 0.81 4.52
N SER A 113 8.50 1.10 5.75
CA SER A 113 8.46 0.12 6.83
C SER A 113 8.06 0.75 8.14
N GLY A 114 7.36 -0.02 8.96
CA GLY A 114 6.92 0.44 10.27
C GLY A 114 5.81 -0.42 10.83
N GLN A 115 5.12 0.11 11.80
CA GLN A 115 4.09 -0.61 12.54
C GLN A 115 2.74 0.03 12.38
N VAL A 116 1.71 -0.82 12.27
CA VAL A 116 0.32 -0.41 12.19
C VAL A 116 -0.36 -0.81 13.50
N ARG A 117 -0.91 0.18 14.19
CA ARG A 117 -1.73 -0.03 15.39
C ARG A 117 -3.08 0.62 15.15
N GLY A 118 -4.12 -0.22 15.00
CA GLY A 118 -5.44 0.29 14.66
C GLY A 118 -5.42 1.02 13.31
N GLU A 119 -5.73 2.30 13.34
CA GLU A 119 -5.81 3.12 12.13
C GLU A 119 -4.60 4.02 11.94
N LEU A 120 -3.52 3.75 12.65
CA LEU A 120 -2.30 4.56 12.60
C LEU A 120 -1.12 3.72 12.15
N PHE A 121 -0.42 4.19 11.13
CA PHE A 121 0.88 3.68 10.74
C PHE A 121 1.95 4.66 11.18
N ASP A 122 2.96 4.13 11.85
CA ASP A 122 4.12 4.90 12.27
C ASP A 122 5.38 4.18 11.81
N GLY A 123 6.14 4.82 10.96
CA GLY A 123 7.32 4.22 10.38
C GLY A 123 8.17 5.20 9.62
N SER A 124 8.81 4.72 8.59
CA SER A 124 9.72 5.52 7.79
C SER A 124 9.66 5.14 6.32
N LEU A 125 9.93 6.13 5.49
CA LEU A 125 10.15 5.98 4.06
C LEU A 125 11.63 6.15 3.78
N ARG A 126 12.26 5.11 3.23
CA ARG A 126 13.68 5.16 2.86
C ARG A 126 13.78 5.38 1.36
N VAL A 127 14.45 6.46 0.97
CA VAL A 127 14.63 6.83 -0.43
C VAL A 127 16.10 7.15 -0.66
N ASN A 128 16.71 6.48 -1.62
CA ASN A 128 18.13 6.68 -1.96
C ASN A 128 19.04 6.59 -0.73
N GLY A 129 18.71 5.66 0.19
CA GLY A 129 19.49 5.44 1.40
C GLY A 129 19.19 6.38 2.56
N ILE A 130 18.34 7.37 2.37
CA ILE A 130 17.95 8.33 3.41
C ILE A 130 16.59 7.95 3.97
N ARG A 131 16.48 7.95 5.28
CA ARG A 131 15.26 7.60 6.00
C ARG A 131 14.50 8.86 6.39
N TYR A 132 13.22 8.91 6.02
CA TYR A 132 12.31 10.00 6.39
C TYR A 132 11.19 9.44 7.26
N PRO A 133 10.94 9.99 8.44
CA PRO A 133 9.79 9.59 9.25
C PRO A 133 8.49 9.84 8.51
N LEU A 134 7.58 8.87 8.56
CA LEU A 134 6.29 8.96 7.89
C LEU A 134 5.22 8.38 8.80
N THR A 135 4.15 9.13 8.99
CA THR A 135 2.97 8.69 9.71
C THR A 135 1.78 8.71 8.76
N LEU A 136 1.04 7.62 8.71
CA LEU A 136 -0.17 7.53 7.90
C LEU A 136 -1.35 7.22 8.79
N ARG A 137 -2.51 7.72 8.41
CA ARG A 137 -3.78 7.44 9.07
C ARG A 137 -4.72 6.77 8.06
N ARG A 138 -5.40 5.73 8.49
CA ARG A 138 -6.37 5.06 7.64
C ARG A 138 -7.58 5.96 7.41
N VAL A 139 -7.95 6.12 6.15
CA VAL A 139 -9.11 6.93 5.73
C VAL A 139 -10.20 6.08 5.09
N GLN A 140 -9.86 4.83 4.73
CA GLN A 140 -10.83 3.91 4.14
C GLN A 140 -10.44 2.45 4.34
#